data_71e976b32790e17e7fa431cb98727b77
#
_entry.id   71e976b32790e17e7fa431cb98727b77
#
_cell.length_a   1.000
_cell.length_b   1.000
_cell.length_c   1.000
_cell.angle_alpha   90.00
_cell.angle_beta   90.00
_cell.angle_gamma   90.00
#
_symmetry.space_group_name_H-M   'P 1'
#
loop_
_entity.id
_entity.type
_entity.pdbx_description
1 polymer ?
#
loop_
_entity_poly.entity_id
_entity_poly.type
_entity_poly.pdbx_seq_one_letter_code
_entity_poly.pdbx_strand_id
1 'polypeptide(L)'
;MRTVARSAGYGALLVTAFAAAWTAGAFARPPVPPAVHVSAAPAPPTVHVSAAPVSPTAPAPVPSRVAEVDGYQVRLDGDLTVDAPAQVFVTVSRGGAPVTDLEPLDGAFGRLVAVRVGDLAPAHVHPDAIPPAPTDRAGPGIAFITEVPGGGAYRLVLDFRHAGAVHRVVFTLPAS
;
A
#
# COMPACT_ATOMS: atom_id res chain seq x y z
N MET A 1 29.35 36.96 30.13
CA MET A 1 29.16 35.89 31.12
C MET A 1 27.73 35.77 31.69
N ARG A 2 26.64 36.25 30.99
CA ARG A 2 25.25 36.16 31.51
C ARG A 2 24.34 35.14 30.77
N THR A 3 24.84 34.53 29.72
CA THR A 3 24.02 33.60 28.88
C THR A 3 24.11 32.13 29.32
N VAL A 4 25.20 31.73 29.97
CA VAL A 4 25.43 30.32 30.41
C VAL A 4 24.57 29.96 31.64
N ALA A 5 24.25 30.92 32.49
CA ALA A 5 23.45 30.68 33.71
C ALA A 5 21.97 30.44 33.46
N ARG A 6 21.42 30.88 32.29
CA ARG A 6 20.02 30.69 31.96
C ARG A 6 19.73 29.29 31.36
N SER A 7 20.66 28.73 30.63
CA SER A 7 20.52 27.39 30.03
C SER A 7 20.62 26.26 31.06
N ALA A 8 21.40 26.43 32.13
CA ALA A 8 21.49 25.44 33.20
C ALA A 8 20.19 25.32 34.03
N GLY A 9 19.45 26.43 34.19
CA GLY A 9 18.17 26.42 34.91
C GLY A 9 17.05 25.67 34.18
N TYR A 10 16.97 25.76 32.86
CA TYR A 10 15.97 25.05 32.08
C TYR A 10 16.22 23.55 32.02
N GLY A 11 17.48 23.11 31.96
CA GLY A 11 17.85 21.69 31.99
C GLY A 11 17.43 21.00 33.28
N ALA A 12 17.67 21.64 34.43
CA ALA A 12 17.31 21.11 35.75
C ALA A 12 15.79 21.04 35.93
N LEU A 13 15.05 22.01 35.44
CA LEU A 13 13.56 22.04 35.52
C LEU A 13 12.89 20.99 34.65
N LEU A 14 13.44 20.69 33.47
CA LEU A 14 12.96 19.63 32.60
C LEU A 14 13.22 18.24 33.17
N VAL A 15 14.37 18.01 33.79
CA VAL A 15 14.71 16.71 34.38
C VAL A 15 13.83 16.42 35.61
N THR A 16 13.55 17.43 36.45
CA THR A 16 12.66 17.25 37.61
C THR A 16 11.19 17.03 37.20
N ALA A 17 10.71 17.69 36.14
CA ALA A 17 9.36 17.48 35.62
C ALA A 17 9.20 16.07 35.01
N PHE A 18 10.22 15.57 34.30
CA PHE A 18 10.21 14.22 33.71
C PHE A 18 10.25 13.13 34.78
N ALA A 19 11.07 13.30 35.84
CA ALA A 19 11.14 12.35 36.94
C ALA A 19 9.82 12.28 37.75
N ALA A 20 9.16 13.41 37.96
CA ALA A 20 7.87 13.46 38.63
C ALA A 20 6.74 12.80 37.82
N ALA A 21 6.75 12.95 36.49
CA ALA A 21 5.78 12.31 35.62
C ALA A 21 5.96 10.78 35.58
N TRP A 22 7.20 10.30 35.63
CA TRP A 22 7.50 8.87 35.61
C TRP A 22 7.11 8.15 36.91
N THR A 23 7.31 8.78 38.04
CA THR A 23 6.89 8.23 39.35
C THR A 23 5.36 8.21 39.49
N ALA A 24 4.63 9.22 38.98
CA ALA A 24 3.18 9.23 38.99
C ALA A 24 2.56 8.16 38.04
N GLY A 25 3.20 7.88 36.90
CA GLY A 25 2.78 6.83 35.97
C GLY A 25 2.96 5.42 36.49
N ALA A 26 3.92 5.18 37.39
CA ALA A 26 4.20 3.86 37.96
C ALA A 26 3.10 3.36 38.92
N PHE A 27 2.29 4.26 39.48
CA PHE A 27 1.21 3.92 40.40
C PHE A 27 -0.18 3.79 39.75
N ALA A 28 -0.30 4.21 38.47
CA ALA A 28 -1.55 4.07 37.72
C ALA A 28 -1.62 2.70 37.02
N ARG A 29 -1.72 1.61 37.82
CA ARG A 29 -2.10 0.34 37.23
C ARG A 29 -3.61 0.38 36.98
N PRO A 30 -4.09 0.17 35.75
CA PRO A 30 -5.51 0.04 35.49
C PRO A 30 -6.02 -1.19 36.27
N PRO A 31 -7.21 -1.12 36.88
CA PRO A 31 -7.80 -2.29 37.53
C PRO A 31 -7.99 -3.40 36.50
N VAL A 32 -7.44 -4.57 36.79
CA VAL A 32 -7.66 -5.77 35.99
C VAL A 32 -9.14 -6.14 36.22
N PRO A 33 -9.96 -6.20 35.17
CA PRO A 33 -11.36 -6.62 35.36
C PRO A 33 -11.37 -8.05 35.87
N PRO A 34 -12.30 -8.40 36.80
CA PRO A 34 -12.40 -9.75 37.33
C PRO A 34 -12.61 -10.72 36.15
N ALA A 35 -11.86 -11.82 36.17
CA ALA A 35 -12.03 -12.89 35.21
C ALA A 35 -13.48 -13.38 35.23
N VAL A 36 -14.21 -13.14 34.18
CA VAL A 36 -15.54 -13.71 33.99
C VAL A 36 -15.34 -15.20 33.79
N HIS A 37 -15.66 -16.01 34.77
CA HIS A 37 -15.75 -17.44 34.57
C HIS A 37 -16.92 -17.72 33.62
N VAL A 38 -16.61 -17.85 32.33
CA VAL A 38 -17.56 -18.37 31.37
C VAL A 38 -17.74 -19.86 31.70
N SER A 39 -18.88 -20.18 32.33
CA SER A 39 -19.29 -21.56 32.52
C SER A 39 -19.35 -22.23 31.16
N ALA A 40 -18.60 -23.32 30.98
CA ALA A 40 -18.54 -24.04 29.71
C ALA A 40 -19.95 -24.45 29.29
N ALA A 41 -20.46 -23.84 28.23
CA ALA A 41 -21.64 -24.32 27.55
C ALA A 41 -21.35 -25.71 26.95
N PRO A 42 -22.33 -26.64 26.96
CA PRO A 42 -22.14 -27.95 26.35
C PRO A 42 -21.72 -27.80 24.89
N ALA A 43 -20.68 -28.53 24.47
CA ALA A 43 -20.14 -28.52 23.13
C ALA A 43 -21.26 -28.80 22.12
N PRO A 44 -21.38 -27.98 21.03
CA PRO A 44 -22.32 -28.30 19.99
C PRO A 44 -21.90 -29.63 19.32
N PRO A 45 -22.87 -30.41 18.78
CA PRO A 45 -22.56 -31.67 18.12
C PRO A 45 -21.59 -31.42 16.97
N THR A 46 -20.50 -32.18 16.93
CA THR A 46 -19.50 -32.17 15.87
C THR A 46 -20.17 -32.67 14.58
N VAL A 47 -20.61 -31.74 13.75
CA VAL A 47 -20.99 -32.07 12.37
C VAL A 47 -19.68 -32.28 11.63
N HIS A 48 -19.33 -33.54 11.36
CA HIS A 48 -18.27 -33.88 10.42
C HIS A 48 -18.75 -33.49 9.03
N VAL A 49 -18.49 -32.24 8.63
CA VAL A 49 -18.55 -31.86 7.24
C VAL A 49 -17.32 -32.47 6.59
N SER A 50 -17.53 -33.60 5.91
CA SER A 50 -16.52 -34.15 4.99
C SER A 50 -16.39 -33.17 3.85
N ALA A 51 -15.47 -32.21 3.99
CA ALA A 51 -15.07 -31.32 2.90
C ALA A 51 -14.30 -32.19 1.91
N ALA A 52 -14.98 -32.64 0.85
CA ALA A 52 -14.29 -33.10 -0.33
C ALA A 52 -13.39 -31.93 -0.81
N PRO A 53 -12.12 -32.16 -1.16
CA PRO A 53 -11.28 -31.11 -1.70
C PRO A 53 -11.83 -30.70 -3.07
N VAL A 54 -12.70 -29.70 -3.11
CA VAL A 54 -12.97 -28.93 -4.31
C VAL A 54 -11.73 -28.07 -4.53
N SER A 55 -10.79 -28.56 -5.32
CA SER A 55 -9.78 -27.72 -5.93
C SER A 55 -10.49 -26.91 -7.02
N PRO A 56 -10.80 -25.64 -6.82
CA PRO A 56 -11.16 -24.80 -7.94
C PRO A 56 -9.84 -24.60 -8.72
N THR A 57 -9.66 -25.35 -9.79
CA THR A 57 -8.69 -24.97 -10.82
C THR A 57 -9.22 -23.70 -11.46
N ALA A 58 -8.98 -22.58 -10.79
CA ALA A 58 -9.22 -21.28 -11.40
C ALA A 58 -8.36 -21.23 -12.68
N PRO A 59 -8.92 -20.84 -13.81
CA PRO A 59 -8.13 -20.70 -15.03
C PRO A 59 -6.95 -19.80 -14.76
N ALA A 60 -5.79 -20.14 -15.32
CA ALA A 60 -4.59 -19.34 -15.17
C ALA A 60 -4.90 -17.90 -15.62
N PRO A 61 -4.51 -16.88 -14.85
CA PRO A 61 -4.80 -15.49 -15.19
C PRO A 61 -4.14 -15.15 -16.53
N VAL A 62 -4.93 -14.61 -17.47
CA VAL A 62 -4.44 -14.20 -18.79
C VAL A 62 -3.66 -12.90 -18.62
N PRO A 63 -2.42 -12.81 -19.09
CA PRO A 63 -1.65 -11.58 -19.07
C PRO A 63 -2.36 -10.45 -19.81
N SER A 64 -2.43 -9.27 -19.21
CA SER A 64 -3.02 -8.08 -19.81
C SER A 64 -2.13 -6.88 -19.53
N ARG A 65 -1.68 -6.22 -20.60
CA ARG A 65 -0.85 -5.00 -20.56
C ARG A 65 -1.62 -3.76 -21.00
N VAL A 66 -2.86 -3.92 -21.41
CA VAL A 66 -3.76 -2.83 -21.79
C VAL A 66 -5.05 -3.00 -21.01
N ALA A 67 -5.53 -1.91 -20.45
CA ALA A 67 -6.80 -1.84 -19.74
C ALA A 67 -7.56 -0.57 -20.14
N GLU A 68 -8.89 -0.62 -20.03
CA GLU A 68 -9.77 0.51 -20.36
C GLU A 68 -10.68 0.83 -19.18
N VAL A 69 -10.88 2.12 -18.93
CA VAL A 69 -11.79 2.63 -17.91
C VAL A 69 -12.27 4.03 -18.30
N ASP A 70 -13.55 4.31 -18.20
CA ASP A 70 -14.15 5.66 -18.36
C ASP A 70 -13.72 6.38 -19.67
N GLY A 71 -13.48 5.63 -20.75
CA GLY A 71 -12.96 6.16 -22.01
C GLY A 71 -11.47 6.42 -22.07
N TYR A 72 -10.73 6.04 -21.03
CA TYR A 72 -9.27 5.99 -21.04
C TYR A 72 -8.79 4.62 -21.48
N GLN A 73 -7.72 4.59 -22.25
CA GLN A 73 -6.91 3.42 -22.50
C GLN A 73 -5.57 3.59 -21.76
N VAL A 74 -5.23 2.62 -20.96
CA VAL A 74 -4.00 2.61 -20.16
C VAL A 74 -3.17 1.42 -20.56
N ARG A 75 -1.93 1.68 -20.97
CA ARG A 75 -0.96 0.66 -21.35
C ARG A 75 0.16 0.58 -20.33
N LEU A 76 0.57 -0.63 -19.99
CA LEU A 76 1.68 -0.92 -19.10
C LEU A 76 2.79 -1.62 -19.89
N ASP A 77 3.99 -1.04 -19.87
CA ASP A 77 5.21 -1.55 -20.49
C ASP A 77 6.24 -1.90 -19.39
N GLY A 78 7.14 -2.85 -19.69
CA GLY A 78 8.11 -3.39 -18.72
C GLY A 78 7.72 -4.76 -18.21
N ASP A 79 8.63 -5.39 -17.48
CA ASP A 79 8.49 -6.74 -16.95
C ASP A 79 8.70 -6.74 -15.43
N LEU A 80 8.17 -7.76 -14.75
CA LEU A 80 8.42 -8.00 -13.33
C LEU A 80 9.56 -9.00 -13.19
N THR A 81 10.63 -8.60 -12.54
CA THR A 81 11.81 -9.44 -12.31
C THR A 81 11.82 -9.93 -10.86
N VAL A 82 12.00 -11.23 -10.68
CA VAL A 82 12.04 -11.84 -9.34
C VAL A 82 13.33 -11.44 -8.62
N ASP A 83 13.19 -11.06 -7.34
CA ASP A 83 14.28 -10.70 -6.43
C ASP A 83 15.21 -9.57 -6.94
N ALA A 84 14.73 -8.78 -7.90
CA ALA A 84 15.46 -7.62 -8.41
C ALA A 84 14.51 -6.45 -8.72
N PRO A 85 14.96 -5.20 -8.53
CA PRO A 85 14.19 -4.04 -8.94
C PRO A 85 14.04 -4.01 -10.47
N ALA A 86 12.82 -3.74 -10.92
CA ALA A 86 12.48 -3.59 -12.33
C ALA A 86 11.61 -2.35 -12.52
N GLN A 87 11.82 -1.63 -13.63
CA GLN A 87 11.00 -0.48 -13.97
C GLN A 87 9.79 -0.94 -14.80
N VAL A 88 8.61 -0.47 -14.43
CA VAL A 88 7.41 -0.54 -15.25
C VAL A 88 6.94 0.87 -15.57
N PHE A 89 6.42 1.05 -16.78
CA PHE A 89 6.01 2.35 -17.31
C PHE A 89 4.55 2.27 -17.75
N VAL A 90 3.73 3.20 -17.26
CA VAL A 90 2.32 3.29 -17.61
C VAL A 90 2.09 4.50 -18.50
N THR A 91 1.37 4.32 -19.60
CA THR A 91 0.95 5.39 -20.49
C THR A 91 -0.57 5.52 -20.50
N VAL A 92 -1.07 6.74 -20.27
CA VAL A 92 -2.51 7.05 -20.24
C VAL A 92 -2.90 7.83 -21.50
N SER A 93 -3.94 7.36 -22.18
CA SER A 93 -4.54 8.02 -23.34
C SER A 93 -6.05 8.08 -23.22
N ARG A 94 -6.69 9.04 -23.88
CA ARG A 94 -8.14 9.20 -23.95
C ARG A 94 -8.57 9.55 -25.37
N GLY A 95 -9.48 8.78 -25.94
CA GLY A 95 -9.91 8.98 -27.33
C GLY A 95 -8.77 8.91 -28.37
N GLY A 96 -7.73 8.11 -28.07
CA GLY A 96 -6.53 7.98 -28.91
C GLY A 96 -5.48 9.07 -28.72
N ALA A 97 -5.73 10.13 -27.94
CA ALA A 97 -4.78 11.19 -27.62
C ALA A 97 -4.09 10.94 -26.26
N PRO A 98 -2.79 11.27 -26.12
CA PRO A 98 -2.11 11.16 -24.83
C PRO A 98 -2.67 12.16 -23.81
N VAL A 99 -2.84 11.74 -22.57
CA VAL A 99 -3.24 12.59 -21.44
C VAL A 99 -1.98 13.21 -20.85
N THR A 100 -1.83 14.54 -20.92
CA THR A 100 -0.62 15.27 -20.51
C THR A 100 -0.83 16.14 -19.28
N ASP A 101 -2.01 16.07 -18.67
CA ASP A 101 -2.45 16.89 -17.55
C ASP A 101 -3.01 16.04 -16.39
N LEU A 102 -2.40 14.88 -16.15
CA LEU A 102 -2.66 14.07 -14.96
C LEU A 102 -2.44 14.90 -13.70
N GLU A 103 -3.31 14.68 -12.72
CA GLU A 103 -3.31 15.39 -11.44
C GLU A 103 -2.61 14.56 -10.35
N PRO A 104 -1.97 15.22 -9.36
CA PRO A 104 -1.38 14.52 -8.22
C PRO A 104 -2.41 13.68 -7.45
N LEU A 105 -2.00 12.48 -7.06
CA LEU A 105 -2.73 11.53 -6.23
C LEU A 105 -1.77 10.93 -5.21
N ASP A 106 -2.00 11.19 -3.91
CA ASP A 106 -1.20 10.65 -2.80
C ASP A 106 0.33 10.86 -2.93
N GLY A 107 0.73 12.03 -3.45
CA GLY A 107 2.15 12.41 -3.59
C GLY A 107 2.84 11.90 -4.86
N ALA A 108 2.08 11.39 -5.83
CA ALA A 108 2.56 10.99 -7.15
C ALA A 108 1.51 11.31 -8.22
N PHE A 109 1.78 11.02 -9.50
CA PHE A 109 0.77 11.12 -10.57
C PHE A 109 -0.04 9.83 -10.77
N GLY A 110 0.26 8.80 -9.98
CA GLY A 110 -0.49 7.56 -9.92
C GLY A 110 -0.03 6.70 -8.75
N ARG A 111 -0.89 5.79 -8.34
CA ARG A 111 -0.59 4.79 -7.31
C ARG A 111 -0.72 3.40 -7.90
N LEU A 112 0.38 2.65 -7.92
CA LEU A 112 0.40 1.27 -8.38
C LEU A 112 0.57 0.34 -7.19
N VAL A 113 -0.28 -0.69 -7.12
CA VAL A 113 -0.20 -1.78 -6.14
C VAL A 113 -0.11 -3.09 -6.91
N ALA A 114 0.77 -3.98 -6.50
CA ALA A 114 0.91 -5.30 -7.10
C ALA A 114 0.81 -6.39 -6.04
N VAL A 115 0.02 -7.44 -6.33
CA VAL A 115 -0.13 -8.61 -5.47
C VAL A 115 -0.05 -9.87 -6.31
N ARG A 116 0.61 -10.91 -5.79
CA ARG A 116 0.71 -12.21 -6.45
C ARG A 116 -0.65 -12.90 -6.42
N VAL A 117 -1.05 -13.47 -7.57
CA VAL A 117 -2.28 -14.25 -7.67
C VAL A 117 -2.08 -15.61 -6.99
N GLY A 118 -3.00 -15.95 -6.11
CA GLY A 118 -2.99 -17.21 -5.36
C GLY A 118 -2.81 -17.01 -3.85
N ASP A 119 -1.70 -16.44 -3.43
CA ASP A 119 -1.40 -16.20 -2.01
C ASP A 119 -1.52 -14.73 -1.57
N LEU A 120 -1.79 -13.82 -2.51
CA LEU A 120 -1.89 -12.37 -2.30
C LEU A 120 -0.63 -11.72 -1.71
N ALA A 121 0.53 -12.36 -1.87
CA ALA A 121 1.80 -11.79 -1.45
C ALA A 121 2.02 -10.42 -2.13
N PRO A 122 2.25 -9.35 -1.37
CA PRO A 122 2.45 -8.02 -1.93
C PRO A 122 3.82 -7.92 -2.58
N ALA A 123 3.92 -7.15 -3.67
CA ALA A 123 5.16 -6.64 -4.19
C ALA A 123 5.48 -5.28 -3.57
N HIS A 124 6.76 -4.94 -3.49
CA HIS A 124 7.16 -3.57 -3.19
C HIS A 124 7.07 -2.74 -4.47
N VAL A 125 6.34 -1.63 -4.41
CA VAL A 125 6.14 -0.73 -5.56
C VAL A 125 6.23 0.71 -5.09
N HIS A 126 7.01 1.52 -5.77
CA HIS A 126 7.06 2.97 -5.51
C HIS A 126 7.17 3.77 -6.82
N PRO A 127 6.67 5.02 -6.84
CA PRO A 127 6.85 5.90 -7.99
C PRO A 127 8.33 6.18 -8.23
N ASP A 128 8.74 6.15 -9.51
CA ASP A 128 10.08 6.57 -9.93
C ASP A 128 10.03 8.04 -10.37
N ALA A 129 9.73 8.92 -9.43
CA ALA A 129 9.60 10.36 -9.66
C ALA A 129 9.71 11.15 -8.34
N ILE A 130 10.04 12.44 -8.49
CA ILE A 130 9.98 13.40 -7.39
C ILE A 130 8.51 13.68 -7.06
N PRO A 131 8.11 13.73 -5.76
CA PRO A 131 6.75 14.06 -5.38
C PRO A 131 6.29 15.40 -5.96
N PRO A 132 5.13 15.44 -6.66
CA PRO A 132 4.61 16.66 -7.27
C PRO A 132 4.00 17.60 -6.22
N ALA A 133 4.01 18.91 -6.54
CA ALA A 133 3.18 19.89 -5.85
C ALA A 133 1.69 19.68 -6.24
N PRO A 134 0.72 20.12 -5.41
CA PRO A 134 -0.71 19.90 -5.68
C PRO A 134 -1.22 20.49 -7.01
N THR A 135 -0.54 21.50 -7.52
CA THR A 135 -0.89 22.19 -8.77
C THR A 135 -0.17 21.64 -10.00
N ASP A 136 0.79 20.75 -9.82
CA ASP A 136 1.56 20.18 -10.93
C ASP A 136 0.68 19.33 -11.84
N ARG A 137 1.09 19.22 -13.08
CA ARG A 137 0.47 18.36 -14.09
C ARG A 137 1.57 17.60 -14.82
N ALA A 138 1.29 16.37 -15.17
CA ALA A 138 2.23 15.52 -15.90
C ALA A 138 1.50 14.52 -16.80
N GLY A 139 2.26 13.68 -17.44
CA GLY A 139 1.78 12.62 -18.32
C GLY A 139 2.41 12.73 -19.72
N PRO A 140 2.03 11.84 -20.61
CA PRO A 140 1.09 10.71 -20.44
C PRO A 140 1.69 9.54 -19.66
N GLY A 141 3.00 9.59 -19.34
CA GLY A 141 3.73 8.49 -18.74
C GLY A 141 3.92 8.61 -17.23
N ILE A 142 3.80 7.49 -16.52
CA ILE A 142 4.10 7.36 -15.10
C ILE A 142 5.04 6.16 -14.94
N ALA A 143 6.20 6.37 -14.31
CA ALA A 143 7.17 5.31 -14.04
C ALA A 143 7.07 4.83 -12.60
N PHE A 144 7.26 3.51 -12.40
CA PHE A 144 7.32 2.87 -11.09
C PHE A 144 8.49 1.89 -11.05
N ILE A 145 9.11 1.77 -9.88
CA ILE A 145 10.02 0.67 -9.57
C ILE A 145 9.23 -0.41 -8.84
N THR A 146 9.41 -1.66 -9.25
CA THR A 146 8.75 -2.84 -8.70
C THR A 146 9.78 -3.83 -8.21
N GLU A 147 9.56 -4.44 -7.05
CA GLU A 147 10.35 -5.55 -6.54
C GLU A 147 9.38 -6.67 -6.14
N VAL A 148 9.47 -7.81 -6.79
CA VAL A 148 8.58 -8.95 -6.56
C VAL A 148 9.32 -10.09 -5.86
N PRO A 149 8.78 -10.63 -4.75
CA PRO A 149 9.47 -11.61 -3.91
C PRO A 149 9.41 -13.04 -4.46
N GLY A 150 8.95 -13.26 -5.68
CA GLY A 150 8.87 -14.60 -6.26
C GLY A 150 8.11 -14.63 -7.56
N GLY A 151 8.30 -15.74 -8.31
CA GLY A 151 7.65 -15.96 -9.60
C GLY A 151 6.14 -16.16 -9.50
N GLY A 152 5.48 -16.07 -10.65
CA GLY A 152 4.05 -16.28 -10.78
C GLY A 152 3.33 -15.10 -11.42
N ALA A 153 2.00 -15.17 -11.47
CA ALA A 153 1.19 -14.08 -12.00
C ALA A 153 0.93 -13.03 -10.91
N TYR A 154 1.06 -11.76 -11.27
CA TYR A 154 0.74 -10.62 -10.41
C TYR A 154 -0.43 -9.83 -10.97
N ARG A 155 -1.35 -9.44 -10.09
CA ARG A 155 -2.37 -8.44 -10.38
C ARG A 155 -1.86 -7.08 -9.96
N LEU A 156 -1.81 -6.15 -10.93
CA LEU A 156 -1.39 -4.78 -10.72
C LEU A 156 -2.62 -3.88 -10.80
N VAL A 157 -2.85 -3.06 -9.78
CA VAL A 157 -3.96 -2.11 -9.71
C VAL A 157 -3.36 -0.71 -9.75
N LEU A 158 -3.68 0.06 -10.78
CA LEU A 158 -3.29 1.44 -10.92
C LEU A 158 -4.48 2.36 -10.64
N ASP A 159 -4.28 3.32 -9.74
CA ASP A 159 -5.14 4.48 -9.57
C ASP A 159 -4.42 5.70 -10.15
N PHE A 160 -5.10 6.50 -10.96
CA PHE A 160 -4.61 7.79 -11.45
C PHE A 160 -5.73 8.83 -11.39
N ARG A 161 -5.36 10.12 -11.30
CA ARG A 161 -6.33 11.22 -11.27
C ARG A 161 -6.24 12.06 -12.53
N HIS A 162 -7.39 12.34 -13.14
CA HIS A 162 -7.52 13.26 -14.27
C HIS A 162 -8.92 13.90 -14.26
N ALA A 163 -9.02 15.17 -14.62
CA ALA A 163 -10.26 15.97 -14.64
C ALA A 163 -11.05 15.88 -13.32
N GLY A 164 -10.35 15.92 -12.17
CA GLY A 164 -10.92 15.90 -10.82
C GLY A 164 -11.39 14.51 -10.35
N ALA A 165 -11.36 13.48 -11.17
CA ALA A 165 -11.80 12.12 -10.84
C ALA A 165 -10.63 11.15 -10.73
N VAL A 166 -10.79 10.14 -9.86
CA VAL A 166 -9.84 9.01 -9.75
C VAL A 166 -10.36 7.86 -10.59
N HIS A 167 -9.50 7.33 -11.45
CA HIS A 167 -9.77 6.19 -12.32
C HIS A 167 -8.93 5.00 -11.89
N ARG A 168 -9.49 3.79 -11.94
CA ARG A 168 -8.81 2.55 -11.56
C ARG A 168 -8.80 1.56 -12.70
N VAL A 169 -7.60 1.04 -13.01
CA VAL A 169 -7.42 -0.05 -13.98
C VAL A 169 -6.64 -1.20 -13.36
N VAL A 170 -6.81 -2.38 -13.95
CA VAL A 170 -6.19 -3.61 -13.48
C VAL A 170 -5.44 -4.28 -14.63
N PHE A 171 -4.21 -4.69 -14.35
CA PHE A 171 -3.37 -5.47 -15.27
C PHE A 171 -3.04 -6.83 -14.66
N THR A 172 -2.59 -7.76 -15.48
CA THR A 172 -2.03 -9.03 -15.03
C THR A 172 -0.72 -9.27 -15.76
N LEU A 173 0.36 -9.42 -15.02
CA LEU A 173 1.70 -9.70 -15.56
C LEU A 173 2.30 -10.94 -14.91
N PRO A 174 3.04 -11.77 -15.67
CA PRO A 174 3.91 -12.77 -15.09
C PRO A 174 5.15 -12.11 -14.53
N ALA A 175 5.71 -12.69 -13.46
CA ALA A 175 7.05 -12.41 -12.95
C ALA A 175 7.95 -13.62 -13.17
N SER A 176 9.14 -13.41 -13.70
CA SER A 176 10.14 -14.44 -14.02
C SER A 176 11.55 -14.03 -13.58
#